data_0326927c909cbe21258569e7369b5c10
#
_entry.id   0326927c909cbe21258569e7369b5c10
#
_cell.length_a   1.000
_cell.length_b   1.000
_cell.length_c   1.000
_cell.angle_alpha   90.00
_cell.angle_beta   90.00
_cell.angle_gamma   90.00
#
_symmetry.space_group_name_H-M   'P 1'
#
loop_
_entity.id
_entity.type
_entity.pdbx_description
1 polymer ?
#
loop_
_entity_poly.entity_id
_entity_poly.type
_entity_poly.pdbx_seq_one_letter_code
_entity_poly.pdbx_strand_id
1 'polypeptide(L)'
;RGLYSPSTPSAAMFFFGRYVHDLEIAVESIRGNKLKSFLTGLGIIFGVAAVISMLAIGSGAQREILEQMKQVGVNNIVVNVLEGNTDEEKSEEGKTQVRRYSPGLNFRDVACIKRTLPELRYLVPLVQYDGMLQSQWGRLQGKIVGVGRDYFPMYELHCAAGSLFSALQESAALVCVIGNEVRSKLFGHVSPVGQHVRFAGLWFTVVGVLEAVPSPGVEAGLGPVNSASAIFVPIRALIRRYNSRMLSK
;
A
#
# COMPACT_ATOMS: atom_id res chain seq x y z
N ARG A 1 -61.74 -49.59 -44.11
CA ARG A 1 -60.29 -49.86 -43.97
C ARG A 1 -59.74 -48.90 -42.95
N GLY A 2 -59.81 -49.27 -41.66
CA GLY A 2 -59.23 -48.53 -40.57
C GLY A 2 -57.76 -48.88 -40.40
N LEU A 3 -56.87 -47.92 -40.43
CA LEU A 3 -55.47 -48.06 -40.11
C LEU A 3 -55.30 -47.81 -38.60
N TYR A 4 -55.04 -48.91 -37.89
CA TYR A 4 -54.62 -48.88 -36.47
C TYR A 4 -53.16 -48.47 -36.38
N SER A 5 -52.90 -47.30 -35.80
CA SER A 5 -51.57 -46.81 -35.51
C SER A 5 -51.21 -47.35 -34.13
N PRO A 6 -50.12 -48.15 -33.93
CA PRO A 6 -49.70 -48.58 -32.64
C PRO A 6 -48.95 -47.35 -31.98
N SER A 7 -49.52 -46.85 -30.90
CA SER A 7 -48.87 -45.88 -30.02
C SER A 7 -47.67 -46.58 -29.34
N THR A 8 -46.47 -46.30 -29.79
CA THR A 8 -45.21 -46.71 -29.14
C THR A 8 -45.12 -46.03 -27.74
N PRO A 9 -45.04 -46.81 -26.66
CA PRO A 9 -44.81 -46.19 -25.35
C PRO A 9 -43.47 -45.50 -25.36
N SER A 10 -43.47 -44.25 -24.92
CA SER A 10 -42.32 -43.33 -24.89
C SER A 10 -41.12 -44.00 -24.19
N ALA A 11 -40.04 -44.18 -24.92
CA ALA A 11 -38.78 -44.74 -24.42
C ALA A 11 -38.28 -44.07 -23.12
N ALA A 12 -38.68 -42.80 -22.91
CA ALA A 12 -38.39 -42.04 -21.70
C ALA A 12 -38.97 -42.71 -20.41
N MET A 13 -40.15 -43.38 -20.50
CA MET A 13 -40.79 -43.99 -19.35
C MET A 13 -40.07 -45.27 -18.91
N PHE A 14 -39.49 -46.01 -19.85
CA PHE A 14 -38.66 -47.21 -19.55
C PHE A 14 -37.32 -46.85 -18.93
N PHE A 15 -36.69 -45.73 -19.29
CA PHE A 15 -35.45 -45.28 -18.68
C PHE A 15 -35.69 -44.85 -17.23
N PHE A 16 -36.77 -44.12 -16.95
CA PHE A 16 -37.07 -43.66 -15.59
C PHE A 16 -37.27 -44.82 -14.60
N GLY A 17 -37.96 -45.90 -15.03
CA GLY A 17 -38.17 -47.08 -14.18
C GLY A 17 -36.89 -47.81 -13.78
N ARG A 18 -35.90 -47.87 -14.69
CA ARG A 18 -34.60 -48.50 -14.40
C ARG A 18 -33.78 -47.66 -13.41
N TYR A 19 -33.78 -46.35 -13.55
CA TYR A 19 -33.06 -45.48 -12.60
C TYR A 19 -33.65 -45.54 -11.19
N VAL A 20 -34.95 -45.63 -11.04
CA VAL A 20 -35.59 -45.77 -9.73
C VAL A 20 -35.22 -47.10 -9.07
N HIS A 21 -35.20 -48.21 -9.83
CA HIS A 21 -34.80 -49.50 -9.31
C HIS A 21 -33.31 -49.57 -8.95
N ASP A 22 -32.44 -49.00 -9.79
CA ASP A 22 -31.01 -48.91 -9.50
C ASP A 22 -30.72 -48.05 -8.25
N LEU A 23 -31.52 -46.98 -8.04
CA LEU A 23 -31.45 -46.13 -6.85
C LEU A 23 -31.86 -46.88 -5.57
N GLU A 24 -32.91 -47.72 -5.67
CA GLU A 24 -33.40 -48.54 -4.56
C GLU A 24 -32.36 -49.56 -4.11
N ILE A 25 -31.72 -50.25 -5.05
CA ILE A 25 -30.62 -51.21 -4.80
C ILE A 25 -29.41 -50.47 -4.18
N ALA A 26 -29.09 -49.27 -4.66
CA ALA A 26 -27.99 -48.45 -4.11
C ALA A 26 -28.24 -48.05 -2.65
N VAL A 27 -29.48 -47.64 -2.33
CA VAL A 27 -29.87 -47.25 -0.96
C VAL A 27 -29.84 -48.49 -0.03
N GLU A 28 -30.31 -49.64 -0.50
CA GLU A 28 -30.28 -50.89 0.27
C GLU A 28 -28.85 -51.34 0.54
N SER A 29 -27.95 -51.26 -0.43
CA SER A 29 -26.51 -51.56 -0.27
C SER A 29 -25.85 -50.63 0.77
N ILE A 30 -26.21 -49.34 0.79
CA ILE A 30 -25.73 -48.38 1.80
C ILE A 30 -26.23 -48.76 3.18
N ARG A 31 -27.50 -49.14 3.30
CA ARG A 31 -28.11 -49.57 4.57
C ARG A 31 -27.54 -50.86 5.11
N GLY A 32 -27.13 -51.78 4.23
CA GLY A 32 -26.53 -53.07 4.61
C GLY A 32 -25.13 -52.90 5.24
N ASN A 33 -24.33 -51.90 4.80
CA ASN A 33 -22.97 -51.68 5.29
C ASN A 33 -22.76 -50.23 5.72
N LYS A 34 -23.51 -49.76 6.70
CA LYS A 34 -23.53 -48.34 7.16
C LYS A 34 -22.15 -47.80 7.49
N LEU A 35 -21.30 -48.54 8.18
CA LEU A 35 -19.98 -48.10 8.61
C LEU A 35 -19.05 -47.87 7.41
N LYS A 36 -19.04 -48.80 6.43
CA LYS A 36 -18.21 -48.70 5.23
C LYS A 36 -18.65 -47.52 4.35
N SER A 37 -19.96 -47.37 4.14
CA SER A 37 -20.53 -46.28 3.35
C SER A 37 -20.28 -44.93 4.02
N PHE A 38 -20.39 -44.83 5.34
CA PHE A 38 -20.07 -43.63 6.11
C PHE A 38 -18.59 -43.25 5.99
N LEU A 39 -17.67 -44.22 6.13
CA LEU A 39 -16.23 -43.95 6.01
C LEU A 39 -15.86 -43.44 4.61
N THR A 40 -16.46 -44.05 3.56
CA THR A 40 -16.20 -43.63 2.18
C THR A 40 -16.76 -42.23 1.91
N GLY A 41 -17.98 -41.95 2.38
CA GLY A 41 -18.59 -40.62 2.28
C GLY A 41 -17.80 -39.55 3.03
N LEU A 42 -17.31 -39.91 4.23
CA LEU A 42 -16.48 -39.00 5.05
C LEU A 42 -15.18 -38.66 4.31
N GLY A 43 -14.53 -39.62 3.65
CA GLY A 43 -13.33 -39.36 2.85
C GLY A 43 -13.56 -38.38 1.71
N ILE A 44 -14.69 -38.51 1.00
CA ILE A 44 -15.05 -37.60 -0.08
C ILE A 44 -15.35 -36.18 0.48
N ILE A 45 -16.10 -36.09 1.57
CA ILE A 45 -16.44 -34.84 2.21
C ILE A 45 -15.16 -34.08 2.65
N PHE A 46 -14.24 -34.78 3.33
CA PHE A 46 -12.98 -34.17 3.74
C PHE A 46 -12.10 -33.76 2.54
N GLY A 47 -12.07 -34.59 1.49
CA GLY A 47 -11.33 -34.27 0.26
C GLY A 47 -11.85 -32.98 -0.39
N VAL A 48 -13.15 -32.86 -0.58
CA VAL A 48 -13.78 -31.67 -1.16
C VAL A 48 -13.62 -30.46 -0.23
N ALA A 49 -13.86 -30.64 1.06
CA ALA A 49 -13.70 -29.55 2.04
C ALA A 49 -12.27 -29.00 2.09
N ALA A 50 -11.26 -29.87 1.99
CA ALA A 50 -9.86 -29.47 1.94
C ALA A 50 -9.55 -28.59 0.71
N VAL A 51 -10.05 -28.99 -0.46
CA VAL A 51 -9.86 -28.22 -1.71
C VAL A 51 -10.55 -26.86 -1.63
N ILE A 52 -11.80 -26.81 -1.15
CA ILE A 52 -12.54 -25.56 -0.99
C ILE A 52 -11.83 -24.64 0.00
N SER A 53 -11.36 -25.17 1.13
CA SER A 53 -10.63 -24.41 2.14
C SER A 53 -9.32 -23.84 1.58
N MET A 54 -8.58 -24.64 0.80
CA MET A 54 -7.34 -24.18 0.17
C MET A 54 -7.60 -23.06 -0.85
N LEU A 55 -8.65 -23.17 -1.66
CA LEU A 55 -9.04 -22.13 -2.60
C LEU A 55 -9.51 -20.85 -1.89
N ALA A 56 -10.25 -20.98 -0.79
CA ALA A 56 -10.72 -19.85 0.00
C ALA A 56 -9.54 -19.09 0.63
N ILE A 57 -8.58 -19.80 1.24
CA ILE A 57 -7.38 -19.22 1.82
C ILE A 57 -6.53 -18.56 0.74
N GLY A 58 -6.32 -19.25 -0.40
CA GLY A 58 -5.54 -18.72 -1.52
C GLY A 58 -6.12 -17.44 -2.10
N SER A 59 -7.43 -17.38 -2.32
CA SER A 59 -8.12 -16.18 -2.82
C SER A 59 -8.11 -15.04 -1.80
N GLY A 60 -8.22 -15.33 -0.52
CA GLY A 60 -8.11 -14.36 0.57
C GLY A 60 -6.72 -13.73 0.63
N ALA A 61 -5.68 -14.57 0.64
CA ALA A 61 -4.30 -14.11 0.64
C ALA A 61 -3.94 -13.27 -0.59
N GLN A 62 -4.40 -13.70 -1.78
CA GLN A 62 -4.19 -12.93 -3.01
C GLN A 62 -4.85 -11.54 -2.95
N ARG A 63 -6.05 -11.45 -2.41
CA ARG A 63 -6.75 -10.16 -2.25
C ARG A 63 -6.03 -9.25 -1.26
N GLU A 64 -5.58 -9.79 -0.14
CA GLU A 64 -4.78 -9.08 0.86
C GLU A 64 -3.49 -8.52 0.26
N ILE A 65 -2.73 -9.35 -0.48
CA ILE A 65 -1.50 -8.92 -1.17
C ILE A 65 -1.79 -7.81 -2.18
N LEU A 66 -2.87 -7.91 -2.96
CA LEU A 66 -3.25 -6.89 -3.92
C LEU A 66 -3.63 -5.56 -3.24
N GLU A 67 -4.30 -5.61 -2.09
CA GLU A 67 -4.61 -4.41 -1.30
C GLU A 67 -3.34 -3.76 -0.74
N GLN A 68 -2.41 -4.57 -0.21
CA GLN A 68 -1.11 -4.09 0.23
C GLN A 68 -0.30 -3.47 -0.91
N MET A 69 -0.29 -4.08 -2.09
CA MET A 69 0.38 -3.55 -3.28
C MET A 69 -0.22 -2.21 -3.74
N LYS A 70 -1.53 -2.02 -3.66
CA LYS A 70 -2.16 -0.74 -3.99
C LYS A 70 -1.70 0.39 -3.06
N GLN A 71 -1.52 0.10 -1.78
CA GLN A 71 -1.01 1.08 -0.80
C GLN A 71 0.46 1.45 -1.05
N VAL A 72 1.27 0.55 -1.60
CA VAL A 72 2.66 0.83 -1.99
C VAL A 72 2.74 1.67 -3.27
N GLY A 73 1.64 1.80 -4.02
CA GLY A 73 1.59 2.59 -5.25
C GLY A 73 2.25 1.86 -6.43
N VAL A 74 1.69 0.74 -6.84
CA VAL A 74 2.20 -0.14 -7.92
C VAL A 74 2.46 0.59 -9.25
N ASN A 75 1.81 1.73 -9.46
CA ASN A 75 1.95 2.54 -10.67
C ASN A 75 2.84 3.78 -10.47
N ASN A 76 3.58 3.85 -9.35
CA ASN A 76 4.43 4.99 -9.07
C ASN A 76 5.87 4.74 -9.53
N ILE A 77 6.44 5.70 -10.24
CA ILE A 77 7.85 5.72 -10.62
C ILE A 77 8.56 6.62 -9.62
N VAL A 78 9.50 6.04 -8.86
CA VAL A 78 10.35 6.79 -7.92
C VAL A 78 11.68 7.05 -8.60
N VAL A 79 12.02 8.32 -8.75
CA VAL A 79 13.30 8.75 -9.31
C VAL A 79 14.20 9.21 -8.18
N ASN A 80 15.20 8.42 -7.87
CA ASN A 80 16.21 8.73 -6.86
C ASN A 80 17.51 9.21 -7.51
N VAL A 81 18.23 10.09 -6.83
CA VAL A 81 19.60 10.41 -7.18
C VAL A 81 20.47 9.22 -6.82
N LEU A 82 21.27 8.74 -7.75
CA LEU A 82 22.31 7.76 -7.43
C LEU A 82 23.38 8.49 -6.60
N GLU A 83 23.35 8.30 -5.29
CA GLU A 83 24.50 8.61 -4.46
C GLU A 83 25.61 7.66 -4.88
N GLY A 84 26.65 8.20 -5.50
CA GLY A 84 27.83 7.41 -5.84
C GLY A 84 28.35 6.78 -4.54
N ASN A 85 28.29 5.45 -4.46
CA ASN A 85 28.80 4.66 -3.35
C ASN A 85 30.18 5.18 -2.98
N THR A 86 30.30 5.67 -1.75
CA THR A 86 31.60 6.01 -1.13
C THR A 86 32.26 4.74 -0.56
N ASP A 87 31.88 3.58 -1.08
CA ASP A 87 32.61 2.35 -0.80
C ASP A 87 33.91 2.42 -1.60
N GLU A 88 34.98 2.71 -0.89
CA GLU A 88 36.36 2.56 -1.33
C GLU A 88 36.64 1.09 -1.65
N GLU A 89 36.13 0.57 -2.77
CA GLU A 89 36.79 -0.53 -3.42
C GLU A 89 38.02 0.04 -4.09
N LYS A 90 39.17 -0.18 -3.43
CA LYS A 90 40.50 -0.09 -4.00
C LYS A 90 40.59 -1.09 -5.15
N SER A 91 40.08 -0.70 -6.29
CA SER A 91 40.42 -1.37 -7.55
C SER A 91 41.79 -0.81 -7.97
N GLU A 92 42.83 -1.58 -7.71
CA GLU A 92 44.10 -1.45 -8.41
C GLU A 92 43.83 -1.63 -9.89
N GLU A 93 43.77 -0.53 -10.62
CA GLU A 93 44.17 -0.38 -12.02
C GLU A 93 43.71 0.99 -12.52
N GLY A 94 44.66 1.84 -12.76
CA GLY A 94 44.66 3.23 -13.19
C GLY A 94 43.72 3.65 -14.33
N LYS A 95 42.40 3.63 -14.10
CA LYS A 95 41.44 4.34 -14.95
C LYS A 95 40.78 5.43 -14.10
N THR A 96 41.25 6.66 -14.31
CA THR A 96 40.65 7.89 -13.83
C THR A 96 39.23 7.97 -14.39
N GLN A 97 38.26 7.36 -13.71
CA GLN A 97 36.85 7.62 -13.99
C GLN A 97 36.56 9.06 -13.57
N VAL A 98 36.36 9.90 -14.58
CA VAL A 98 35.87 11.27 -14.40
C VAL A 98 34.53 11.16 -13.63
N ARG A 99 34.58 11.44 -12.33
CA ARG A 99 33.37 11.54 -11.48
C ARG A 99 32.46 12.58 -12.12
N ARG A 100 31.43 12.13 -12.82
CA ARG A 100 30.36 13.01 -13.27
C ARG A 100 29.62 13.48 -12.02
N TYR A 101 29.93 14.68 -11.58
CA TYR A 101 29.23 15.35 -10.50
C TYR A 101 27.76 15.51 -10.92
N SER A 102 26.89 14.77 -10.28
CA SER A 102 25.44 15.00 -10.42
C SER A 102 25.01 15.99 -9.34
N PRO A 103 24.51 17.15 -9.72
CA PRO A 103 24.06 18.16 -8.73
C PRO A 103 22.78 17.74 -7.99
N GLY A 104 22.27 16.55 -8.23
CA GLY A 104 20.99 16.07 -7.69
C GLY A 104 19.79 16.53 -8.51
N LEU A 105 18.59 16.16 -8.04
CA LEU A 105 17.32 16.56 -8.66
C LEU A 105 16.94 17.99 -8.21
N ASN A 106 16.60 18.84 -9.16
CA ASN A 106 16.20 20.23 -8.93
C ASN A 106 14.73 20.46 -9.32
N PHE A 107 14.13 21.56 -8.86
CA PHE A 107 12.77 21.94 -9.29
C PHE A 107 12.63 22.21 -10.79
N ARG A 108 13.75 22.53 -11.48
CA ARG A 108 13.77 22.64 -12.94
C ARG A 108 13.52 21.28 -13.61
N ASP A 109 14.06 20.21 -13.04
CA ASP A 109 13.85 18.83 -13.54
C ASP A 109 12.40 18.44 -13.36
N VAL A 110 11.77 18.78 -12.23
CA VAL A 110 10.33 18.59 -12.00
C VAL A 110 9.50 19.31 -13.07
N ALA A 111 9.85 20.57 -13.37
CA ALA A 111 9.15 21.34 -14.41
C ALA A 111 9.39 20.78 -15.81
N CYS A 112 10.58 20.24 -16.09
CA CYS A 112 10.92 19.59 -17.35
C CYS A 112 10.10 18.30 -17.52
N ILE A 113 10.07 17.44 -16.51
CA ILE A 113 9.30 16.18 -16.52
C ILE A 113 7.82 16.47 -16.76
N LYS A 114 7.25 17.46 -16.05
CA LYS A 114 5.86 17.86 -16.22
C LYS A 114 5.52 18.35 -17.63
N ARG A 115 6.48 19.00 -18.31
CA ARG A 115 6.32 19.45 -19.70
C ARG A 115 6.45 18.30 -20.70
N THR A 116 7.34 17.35 -20.44
CA THR A 116 7.65 16.24 -21.35
C THR A 116 6.58 15.15 -21.28
N LEU A 117 5.99 14.93 -20.11
CA LEU A 117 5.00 13.89 -19.84
C LEU A 117 3.70 14.52 -19.32
N PRO A 118 2.84 15.08 -20.19
CA PRO A 118 1.60 15.71 -19.78
C PRO A 118 0.54 14.73 -19.25
N GLU A 119 0.71 13.44 -19.52
CA GLU A 119 -0.22 12.37 -19.08
C GLU A 119 -0.02 11.97 -17.60
N LEU A 120 1.00 12.51 -16.92
CA LEU A 120 1.22 12.23 -15.51
C LEU A 120 0.07 12.78 -14.67
N ARG A 121 -0.58 11.91 -13.92
CA ARG A 121 -1.65 12.30 -12.99
C ARG A 121 -1.12 13.11 -11.82
N TYR A 122 0.00 12.67 -11.24
CA TYR A 122 0.68 13.34 -10.12
C TYR A 122 2.18 13.35 -10.36
N LEU A 123 2.83 14.43 -9.99
CA LEU A 123 4.28 14.56 -9.95
C LEU A 123 4.64 15.28 -8.66
N VAL A 124 5.23 14.55 -7.73
CA VAL A 124 5.49 15.05 -6.38
C VAL A 124 6.98 15.02 -6.10
N PRO A 125 7.62 16.20 -5.95
CA PRO A 125 8.95 16.26 -5.40
C PRO A 125 8.90 15.91 -3.91
N LEU A 126 9.86 15.08 -3.47
CA LEU A 126 9.98 14.61 -2.10
C LEU A 126 11.40 14.83 -1.61
N VAL A 127 11.52 15.34 -0.38
CA VAL A 127 12.80 15.46 0.33
C VAL A 127 12.62 14.91 1.74
N GLN A 128 13.52 14.04 2.15
CA GLN A 128 13.46 13.38 3.45
C GLN A 128 14.70 13.70 4.27
N TYR A 129 14.51 13.98 5.55
CA TYR A 129 15.60 14.13 6.53
C TYR A 129 15.26 13.34 7.79
N ASP A 130 16.26 12.68 8.34
CA ASP A 130 16.18 12.04 9.64
C ASP A 130 16.65 13.01 10.72
N GLY A 131 15.98 13.02 11.87
CA GLY A 131 16.38 13.88 12.95
C GLY A 131 15.49 13.80 14.19
N MET A 132 15.83 14.62 15.17
CA MET A 132 15.11 14.68 16.44
C MET A 132 13.89 15.58 16.33
N LEU A 133 12.72 15.01 16.55
CA LEU A 133 11.45 15.70 16.71
C LEU A 133 11.23 16.00 18.20
N GLN A 134 10.88 17.23 18.51
CA GLN A 134 10.69 17.67 19.89
C GLN A 134 9.36 18.41 20.04
N SER A 135 8.59 18.05 21.05
CA SER A 135 7.42 18.79 21.51
C SER A 135 7.62 19.25 22.97
N GLN A 136 6.61 19.90 23.54
CA GLN A 136 6.61 20.21 24.98
C GLN A 136 6.54 18.96 25.85
N TRP A 137 5.98 17.88 25.34
CA TRP A 137 5.71 16.65 26.09
C TRP A 137 6.72 15.53 25.85
N GLY A 138 7.53 15.60 24.77
CA GLY A 138 8.46 14.52 24.46
C GLY A 138 9.43 14.80 23.35
N ARG A 139 10.34 13.84 23.17
CA ARG A 139 11.32 13.81 22.07
C ARG A 139 11.26 12.47 21.39
N LEU A 140 11.36 12.46 20.07
CA LEU A 140 11.33 11.26 19.24
C LEU A 140 12.32 11.41 18.10
N GLN A 141 13.12 10.38 17.87
CA GLN A 141 13.84 10.31 16.60
C GLN A 141 12.86 9.88 15.50
N GLY A 142 12.74 10.68 14.48
CA GLY A 142 11.76 10.46 13.42
C GLY A 142 12.20 11.10 12.12
N LYS A 143 11.34 10.95 11.11
CA LYS A 143 11.58 11.45 9.76
C LYS A 143 10.72 12.67 9.51
N ILE A 144 11.33 13.73 8.95
CA ILE A 144 10.60 14.85 8.37
C ILE A 144 10.63 14.74 6.85
N VAL A 145 9.48 14.86 6.24
CA VAL A 145 9.29 14.68 4.81
C VAL A 145 8.72 15.97 4.22
N GLY A 146 9.48 16.59 3.36
CA GLY A 146 9.04 17.73 2.58
C GLY A 146 8.27 17.27 1.36
N VAL A 147 6.99 17.61 1.25
CA VAL A 147 6.11 17.19 0.15
C VAL A 147 5.27 18.37 -0.36
N GLY A 148 4.74 18.19 -1.59
CA GLY A 148 3.69 19.03 -2.11
C GLY A 148 2.30 18.51 -1.68
N ARG A 149 1.27 19.32 -1.91
CA ARG A 149 -0.12 18.99 -1.59
C ARG A 149 -0.60 17.72 -2.31
N ASP A 150 -0.13 17.50 -3.52
CA ASP A 150 -0.53 16.36 -4.37
C ASP A 150 -0.03 15.00 -3.85
N TYR A 151 0.85 15.00 -2.84
CA TYR A 151 1.33 13.80 -2.18
C TYR A 151 0.21 13.00 -1.50
N PHE A 152 -0.67 13.68 -0.78
CA PHE A 152 -1.72 13.02 0.00
C PHE A 152 -2.75 12.31 -0.88
N PRO A 153 -3.32 12.93 -1.92
CA PRO A 153 -4.23 12.22 -2.82
C PRO A 153 -3.53 11.15 -3.68
N MET A 154 -2.22 11.29 -3.96
CA MET A 154 -1.45 10.29 -4.68
C MET A 154 -1.34 8.96 -3.90
N TYR A 155 -1.21 9.03 -2.57
CA TYR A 155 -1.13 7.88 -1.68
C TYR A 155 -2.42 7.62 -0.88
N GLU A 156 -3.53 8.25 -1.28
CA GLU A 156 -4.85 8.12 -0.63
C GLU A 156 -4.80 8.36 0.90
N LEU A 157 -3.94 9.28 1.35
CA LEU A 157 -3.78 9.61 2.75
C LEU A 157 -4.85 10.59 3.21
N HIS A 158 -5.58 10.20 4.26
CA HIS A 158 -6.64 11.00 4.86
C HIS A 158 -6.25 11.51 6.25
N CYS A 159 -6.86 12.63 6.66
CA CYS A 159 -6.70 13.15 8.02
C CYS A 159 -7.74 12.54 8.96
N ALA A 160 -7.28 12.00 10.10
CA ALA A 160 -8.14 11.60 11.21
C ALA A 160 -8.61 12.82 12.03
N ALA A 161 -7.78 13.87 12.10
CA ALA A 161 -8.11 15.12 12.80
C ALA A 161 -7.41 16.30 12.13
N GLY A 162 -8.07 17.47 12.14
CA GLY A 162 -7.56 18.67 11.49
C GLY A 162 -7.74 18.66 9.97
N SER A 163 -6.77 19.21 9.24
CA SER A 163 -6.80 19.31 7.78
C SER A 163 -5.41 19.12 7.17
N LEU A 164 -5.37 18.78 5.88
CA LEU A 164 -4.15 18.81 5.08
C LEU A 164 -3.76 20.27 4.78
N PHE A 165 -2.53 20.52 4.29
CA PHE A 165 -2.13 21.89 3.96
C PHE A 165 -2.99 22.47 2.83
N SER A 166 -3.38 23.72 3.00
CA SER A 166 -4.00 24.51 1.95
C SER A 166 -2.97 24.95 0.90
N ALA A 167 -3.43 25.36 -0.29
CA ALA A 167 -2.56 25.88 -1.33
C ALA A 167 -1.75 27.14 -0.88
N LEU A 168 -2.32 27.94 0.00
CA LEU A 168 -1.64 29.11 0.58
C LEU A 168 -0.52 28.69 1.55
N GLN A 169 -0.74 27.65 2.33
CA GLN A 169 0.23 27.12 3.30
C GLN A 169 1.40 26.41 2.62
N GLU A 170 1.20 25.84 1.44
CA GLU A 170 2.25 25.16 0.66
C GLU A 170 3.42 26.09 0.30
N SER A 171 3.16 27.38 0.15
CA SER A 171 4.16 28.33 -0.37
C SER A 171 5.29 28.64 0.60
N ALA A 172 5.04 28.78 1.90
CA ALA A 172 6.06 29.18 2.89
C ALA A 172 5.66 28.97 4.35
N ALA A 173 4.48 28.44 4.66
CA ALA A 173 4.01 28.29 6.04
C ALA A 173 4.79 27.19 6.79
N LEU A 174 5.13 27.45 8.04
CA LEU A 174 5.71 26.46 8.95
C LEU A 174 4.58 25.63 9.58
N VAL A 175 3.92 24.86 8.76
CA VAL A 175 2.88 23.94 9.17
C VAL A 175 3.31 22.51 8.94
N CYS A 176 2.76 21.56 9.72
CA CYS A 176 3.03 20.15 9.54
C CYS A 176 1.78 19.32 9.73
N VAL A 177 1.75 18.17 9.06
CA VAL A 177 0.82 17.09 9.27
C VAL A 177 1.60 15.93 9.85
N ILE A 178 1.13 15.35 10.95
CA ILE A 178 1.86 14.31 11.68
C ILE A 178 1.21 12.93 11.49
N GLY A 179 2.02 11.90 11.47
CA GLY A 179 1.56 10.52 11.47
C GLY A 179 1.01 10.10 12.84
N ASN A 180 0.20 9.05 12.86
CA ASN A 180 -0.47 8.60 14.08
C ASN A 180 0.50 8.07 15.15
N GLU A 181 1.60 7.45 14.75
CA GLU A 181 2.64 6.98 15.69
C GLU A 181 3.38 8.17 16.33
N VAL A 182 3.69 9.21 15.53
CA VAL A 182 4.28 10.45 16.03
C VAL A 182 3.34 11.15 17.01
N ARG A 183 2.03 11.18 16.70
CA ARG A 183 1.01 11.69 17.62
C ARG A 183 1.08 10.96 18.96
N SER A 184 1.04 9.64 18.94
CA SER A 184 1.01 8.82 20.16
C SER A 184 2.26 9.00 21.01
N LYS A 185 3.45 9.08 20.37
CA LYS A 185 4.73 9.19 21.07
C LYS A 185 5.05 10.61 21.56
N LEU A 186 4.68 11.66 20.80
CA LEU A 186 5.00 13.03 21.14
C LEU A 186 3.92 13.75 21.96
N PHE A 187 2.65 13.39 21.80
CA PHE A 187 1.52 14.10 22.41
C PHE A 187 0.68 13.23 23.34
N GLY A 188 0.79 11.89 23.22
CA GLY A 188 0.00 10.96 24.04
C GLY A 188 -1.50 11.21 23.89
N HIS A 189 -2.14 11.66 24.96
CA HIS A 189 -3.59 11.93 25.01
C HIS A 189 -3.97 13.38 24.66
N VAL A 190 -2.98 14.28 24.50
CA VAL A 190 -3.25 15.69 24.17
C VAL A 190 -3.58 15.84 22.70
N SER A 191 -4.54 16.73 22.39
CA SER A 191 -4.83 17.07 20.98
C SER A 191 -3.62 17.76 20.34
N PRO A 192 -3.06 17.18 19.27
CA PRO A 192 -1.87 17.74 18.64
C PRO A 192 -2.17 18.92 17.70
N VAL A 193 -3.40 19.06 17.22
CA VAL A 193 -3.79 20.13 16.29
C VAL A 193 -3.65 21.50 16.95
N GLY A 194 -2.97 22.42 16.31
CA GLY A 194 -2.63 23.74 16.86
C GLY A 194 -1.37 23.79 17.73
N GLN A 195 -0.80 22.64 18.10
CA GLN A 195 0.43 22.55 18.88
C GLN A 195 1.69 22.70 17.99
N HIS A 196 2.83 22.85 18.64
CA HIS A 196 4.10 23.07 17.95
C HIS A 196 5.05 21.88 18.08
N VAL A 197 5.71 21.54 16.98
CA VAL A 197 6.78 20.55 16.92
C VAL A 197 8.05 21.22 16.41
N ARG A 198 9.16 20.98 17.08
CA ARG A 198 10.49 21.49 16.71
C ARG A 198 11.28 20.43 15.97
N PHE A 199 11.84 20.79 14.83
CA PHE A 199 12.81 19.99 14.07
C PHE A 199 13.97 20.88 13.62
N ALA A 200 15.21 20.44 13.88
CA ALA A 200 16.43 21.16 13.48
C ALA A 200 16.41 22.68 13.78
N GLY A 201 15.83 23.06 14.92
CA GLY A 201 15.72 24.48 15.32
C GLY A 201 14.50 25.22 14.78
N LEU A 202 13.73 24.64 13.85
CA LEU A 202 12.52 25.24 13.28
C LEU A 202 11.27 24.73 14.03
N TRP A 203 10.33 25.63 14.26
CA TRP A 203 9.04 25.33 14.87
C TRP A 203 7.98 25.19 13.78
N PHE A 204 7.25 24.08 13.80
CA PHE A 204 6.14 23.79 12.89
C PHE A 204 4.85 23.68 13.69
N THR A 205 3.78 24.30 13.20
CA THR A 205 2.45 24.18 13.79
C THR A 205 1.73 22.96 13.20
N VAL A 206 1.23 22.07 14.04
CA VAL A 206 0.45 20.91 13.61
C VAL A 206 -0.92 21.36 13.12
N VAL A 207 -1.24 21.10 11.86
CA VAL A 207 -2.54 21.42 11.26
C VAL A 207 -3.42 20.19 11.08
N GLY A 208 -2.82 18.99 11.05
CA GLY A 208 -3.56 17.74 10.90
C GLY A 208 -2.79 16.53 11.39
N VAL A 209 -3.54 15.47 11.59
CA VAL A 209 -3.04 14.13 11.96
C VAL A 209 -3.54 13.16 10.92
N LEU A 210 -2.64 12.36 10.35
CA LEU A 210 -3.02 11.32 9.40
C LEU A 210 -3.73 10.16 10.10
N GLU A 211 -4.65 9.56 9.38
CA GLU A 211 -5.26 8.31 9.78
C GLU A 211 -4.22 7.19 9.87
N ALA A 212 -4.42 6.28 10.82
CA ALA A 212 -3.56 5.11 10.91
C ALA A 212 -3.82 4.18 9.72
N VAL A 213 -2.96 4.25 8.73
CA VAL A 213 -2.97 3.27 7.65
C VAL A 213 -2.09 2.11 8.09
N PRO A 214 -2.59 0.88 8.13
CA PRO A 214 -1.75 -0.29 8.37
C PRO A 214 -0.75 -0.38 7.23
N SER A 215 0.50 0.01 7.50
CA SER A 215 1.59 -0.09 6.52
C SER A 215 2.35 -1.38 6.81
N PRO A 216 2.09 -2.48 6.10
CA PRO A 216 2.91 -3.68 6.23
C PRO A 216 4.26 -3.43 5.56
N GLY A 217 5.32 -3.30 6.37
CA GLY A 217 6.67 -3.66 5.95
C GLY A 217 7.37 -2.78 4.89
N VAL A 218 7.16 -1.46 4.87
CA VAL A 218 7.90 -0.59 3.95
C VAL A 218 9.19 -0.10 4.62
N GLU A 219 10.12 -1.02 4.90
CA GLU A 219 11.49 -0.68 5.32
C GLU A 219 12.48 -0.58 4.15
N ALA A 220 12.10 -0.97 2.96
CA ALA A 220 13.00 -0.98 1.80
C ALA A 220 12.72 0.20 0.87
N GLY A 221 13.34 1.34 1.09
CA GLY A 221 13.74 2.44 0.16
C GLY A 221 13.02 2.72 -1.17
N LEU A 222 11.98 2.02 -1.53
CA LEU A 222 11.29 2.06 -2.83
C LEU A 222 9.79 2.37 -2.72
N GLY A 223 9.29 2.68 -1.51
CA GLY A 223 7.88 2.97 -1.28
C GLY A 223 7.65 4.31 -0.58
N PRO A 224 6.38 4.68 -0.36
CA PRO A 224 6.05 5.86 0.42
C PRO A 224 6.69 5.74 1.79
N VAL A 225 7.22 6.86 2.27
CA VAL A 225 7.71 6.97 3.65
C VAL A 225 6.65 6.42 4.59
N ASN A 226 7.04 5.65 5.59
CA ASN A 226 6.10 5.18 6.61
C ASN A 226 5.33 6.38 7.17
N SER A 227 4.09 6.54 6.69
CA SER A 227 3.25 7.69 6.99
C SER A 227 2.91 7.79 8.47
N ALA A 228 2.93 6.67 9.19
CA ALA A 228 2.63 6.65 10.62
C ALA A 228 3.75 7.27 11.46
N SER A 229 5.02 7.07 11.09
CA SER A 229 6.20 7.51 11.85
C SER A 229 6.84 8.80 11.33
N ALA A 230 6.28 9.43 10.31
CA ALA A 230 6.80 10.63 9.68
C ALA A 230 6.01 11.89 10.02
N ILE A 231 6.67 13.05 9.86
CA ILE A 231 6.04 14.38 9.85
C ILE A 231 6.13 14.92 8.43
N PHE A 232 5.01 15.35 7.88
CA PHE A 232 4.93 15.96 6.55
C PHE A 232 4.88 17.47 6.66
N VAL A 233 5.72 18.12 5.88
CA VAL A 233 5.82 19.60 5.83
C VAL A 233 5.82 20.07 4.38
N PRO A 234 5.41 21.32 4.09
CA PRO A 234 5.54 21.84 2.75
C PRO A 234 7.00 21.86 2.31
N ILE A 235 7.30 21.25 1.16
CA ILE A 235 8.66 21.09 0.65
C ILE A 235 9.38 22.44 0.49
N ARG A 236 8.67 23.47 0.04
CA ARG A 236 9.25 24.82 -0.15
C ARG A 236 9.67 25.47 1.16
N ALA A 237 8.89 25.25 2.24
CA ALA A 237 9.21 25.74 3.57
C ALA A 237 10.47 25.06 4.13
N LEU A 238 10.59 23.75 3.90
CA LEU A 238 11.72 22.96 4.37
C LEU A 238 13.01 23.34 3.63
N ILE A 239 13.01 23.33 2.29
CA ILE A 239 14.20 23.63 1.49
C ILE A 239 14.69 25.07 1.70
N ARG A 240 13.79 26.05 1.75
CA ARG A 240 14.17 27.46 1.92
C ARG A 240 14.94 27.70 3.22
N ARG A 241 14.66 26.92 4.27
CA ARG A 241 15.22 27.14 5.61
C ARG A 241 16.29 26.14 6.01
N TYR A 242 16.21 24.90 5.51
CA TYR A 242 17.15 23.85 5.85
C TYR A 242 18.24 23.66 4.78
N ASN A 243 17.89 23.77 3.51
CA ASN A 243 18.84 23.60 2.40
C ASN A 243 18.60 24.63 1.29
N SER A 244 19.03 25.86 1.52
CA SER A 244 18.89 26.97 0.55
C SER A 244 19.65 26.73 -0.77
N ARG A 245 20.61 25.81 -0.81
CA ARG A 245 21.43 25.51 -2.01
C ARG A 245 20.60 24.86 -3.13
N MET A 246 19.51 24.18 -2.82
CA MET A 246 18.64 23.56 -3.84
C MET A 246 17.70 24.54 -4.54
N LEU A 247 17.55 25.76 -4.02
CA LEU A 247 16.69 26.81 -4.60
C LEU A 247 17.47 27.81 -5.46
N SER A 248 18.81 27.85 -5.35
CA SER A 248 19.64 28.91 -5.91
C SER A 248 20.33 28.54 -7.21
N LYS A 249 19.66 27.81 -8.12
CA LYS A 249 20.16 27.74 -9.51
C LYS A 249 19.06 27.62 -10.54
#